data_560e716235a83f5a0350777426f5cecf
#
_entry.id   560e716235a83f5a0350777426f5cecf
#
_cell.length_a   1.000
_cell.length_b   1.000
_cell.length_c   1.000
_cell.angle_alpha   90.00
_cell.angle_beta   90.00
_cell.angle_gamma   90.00
#
_symmetry.space_group_name_H-M   'P 1'
#
loop_
_entity.id
_entity.type
_entity.pdbx_description
1 polymer ?
#
loop_
_entity_poly.entity_id
_entity_poly.type
_entity_poly.pdbx_seq_one_letter_code
_entity_poly.pdbx_strand_id
1 'polypeptide(L)'
;MVVGAVAACGPSHRVNPSLTPDGDRVITSEQIATMQVSTAWDVIERSGVVDMSEAVDGRSAEIHSRLGTNSITLTSADEPMLIVDGVRFTDPRVLQNISALSIERLRIMGAIQGTIKEGTNATAGVIEITTKTSPNE
;
A
#
# COMPACT_ATOMS: atom_id res chain seq x y z
N MET A 1 16.32 34.42 31.40
CA MET A 1 16.79 33.06 31.05
C MET A 1 15.73 32.49 30.10
N VAL A 2 15.97 32.56 28.79
CA VAL A 2 15.03 32.12 27.76
C VAL A 2 15.47 30.71 27.32
N VAL A 3 14.64 29.71 27.65
CA VAL A 3 14.85 28.33 27.18
C VAL A 3 14.21 28.22 25.81
N GLY A 4 15.03 28.24 24.76
CA GLY A 4 14.60 27.98 23.41
C GLY A 4 14.25 26.50 23.20
N ALA A 5 12.98 26.20 22.94
CA ALA A 5 12.56 24.88 22.48
C ALA A 5 13.03 24.69 21.04
N VAL A 6 14.04 23.86 20.84
CA VAL A 6 14.43 23.39 19.52
C VAL A 6 13.41 22.33 19.09
N ALA A 7 12.52 22.69 18.19
CA ALA A 7 11.67 21.73 17.50
C ALA A 7 12.58 20.87 16.59
N ALA A 8 12.92 19.68 17.04
CA ALA A 8 13.57 18.69 16.21
C ALA A 8 12.56 18.18 15.17
N CYS A 9 12.65 18.68 13.94
CA CYS A 9 12.08 17.99 12.78
C CYS A 9 12.81 16.67 12.64
N GLY A 10 12.24 15.60 13.20
CA GLY A 10 12.75 14.26 13.01
C GLY A 10 12.69 13.87 11.53
N PRO A 11 13.67 13.14 11.01
CA PRO A 11 13.64 12.66 9.64
C PRO A 11 12.40 11.79 9.45
N SER A 12 11.65 12.03 8.38
CA SER A 12 10.55 11.16 7.98
C SER A 12 11.13 9.77 7.70
N HIS A 13 10.93 8.85 8.63
CA HIS A 13 11.38 7.47 8.47
C HIS A 13 10.61 6.82 7.32
N ARG A 14 11.28 6.65 6.18
CA ARG A 14 10.84 5.70 5.16
C ARG A 14 10.99 4.31 5.76
N VAL A 15 9.87 3.65 6.00
CA VAL A 15 9.89 2.25 6.40
C VAL A 15 10.09 1.42 5.14
N ASN A 16 11.18 0.65 5.11
CA ASN A 16 11.39 -0.32 4.04
C ASN A 16 10.54 -1.56 4.35
N PRO A 17 9.62 -1.93 3.44
CA PRO A 17 8.86 -3.16 3.59
C PRO A 17 9.77 -4.37 3.70
N SER A 18 9.44 -5.31 4.56
CA SER A 18 10.14 -6.58 4.65
C SER A 18 9.88 -7.41 3.40
N LEU A 19 10.95 -7.93 2.80
CA LEU A 19 10.85 -8.79 1.61
C LEU A 19 10.67 -10.25 2.06
N THR A 20 9.64 -10.92 1.57
CA THR A 20 9.46 -12.36 1.78
C THR A 20 10.33 -13.17 0.82
N PRO A 21 10.57 -14.48 1.08
CA PRO A 21 11.28 -15.36 0.15
C PRO A 21 10.65 -15.41 -1.25
N ASP A 22 9.34 -15.22 -1.33
CA ASP A 22 8.57 -15.19 -2.58
C ASP A 22 8.64 -13.84 -3.32
N GLY A 23 9.35 -12.86 -2.76
CA GLY A 23 9.52 -11.54 -3.33
C GLY A 23 8.40 -10.55 -3.01
N ASP A 24 7.47 -10.91 -2.14
CA ASP A 24 6.42 -10.01 -1.68
C ASP A 24 6.97 -9.00 -0.67
N ARG A 25 6.37 -7.84 -0.65
CA ARG A 25 6.69 -6.81 0.33
C ARG A 25 5.61 -6.76 1.40
N VAL A 26 6.02 -6.93 2.64
CA VAL A 26 5.14 -6.94 3.81
C VAL A 26 5.46 -5.77 4.72
N ILE A 27 4.42 -5.05 5.14
CA ILE A 27 4.48 -3.99 6.14
C ILE A 27 3.61 -4.44 7.31
N THR A 28 4.23 -4.54 8.49
CA THR A 28 3.53 -4.97 9.70
C THR A 28 2.92 -3.80 10.46
N SER A 29 2.01 -4.09 11.39
CA SER A 29 1.38 -3.07 12.24
C SER A 29 2.41 -2.25 13.03
N GLU A 30 3.51 -2.87 13.48
CA GLU A 30 4.58 -2.18 14.19
C GLU A 30 5.29 -1.17 13.28
N GLN A 31 5.57 -1.56 12.04
CA GLN A 31 6.17 -0.66 11.04
C GLN A 31 5.22 0.49 10.71
N ILE A 32 3.92 0.20 10.54
CA ILE A 32 2.90 1.22 10.28
C ILE A 32 2.82 2.23 11.43
N ALA A 33 2.87 1.76 12.68
CA ALA A 33 2.85 2.64 13.85
C ALA A 33 4.02 3.65 13.86
N THR A 34 5.18 3.29 13.31
CA THR A 34 6.32 4.20 13.20
C THR A 34 6.21 5.21 12.07
N MET A 35 5.34 4.95 11.08
CA MET A 35 5.17 5.83 9.92
C MET A 35 4.45 7.14 10.23
N GLN A 36 3.68 7.21 11.33
CA GLN A 36 2.87 8.37 11.70
C GLN A 36 1.93 8.81 10.56
N VAL A 37 1.20 7.87 10.02
CA VAL A 37 0.22 8.05 8.94
C VAL A 37 -1.19 7.74 9.43
N SER A 38 -2.19 8.26 8.74
CA SER A 38 -3.59 8.18 9.17
C SER A 38 -4.37 7.09 8.47
N THR A 39 -4.09 6.83 7.19
CA THR A 39 -4.89 5.94 6.34
C THR A 39 -4.04 4.86 5.67
N ALA A 40 -4.71 3.82 5.16
CA ALA A 40 -4.06 2.81 4.35
C ALA A 40 -3.43 3.40 3.08
N TRP A 41 -4.08 4.41 2.50
CA TRP A 41 -3.54 5.17 1.37
C TRP A 41 -2.15 5.73 1.69
N ASP A 42 -2.04 6.44 2.80
CA ASP A 42 -0.76 7.04 3.24
C ASP A 42 0.32 5.99 3.50
N VAL A 43 -0.07 4.81 4.03
CA VAL A 43 0.87 3.69 4.25
C VAL A 43 1.47 3.23 2.93
N ILE A 44 0.63 3.02 1.92
CA ILE A 44 1.05 2.52 0.61
C ILE A 44 1.90 3.58 -0.10
N GLU A 45 1.46 4.83 -0.12
CA GLU A 45 2.20 5.94 -0.72
C GLU A 45 3.59 6.07 -0.09
N ARG A 46 3.67 6.06 1.24
CA ARG A 46 4.92 6.21 1.97
C ARG A 46 5.84 4.98 1.86
N SER A 47 5.30 3.83 1.52
CA SER A 47 6.09 2.63 1.24
C SER A 47 6.98 2.78 0.00
N GLY A 48 6.59 3.64 -0.93
CA GLY A 48 7.29 3.89 -2.19
C GLY A 48 7.29 2.69 -3.16
N VAL A 49 6.47 1.69 -2.90
CA VAL A 49 6.39 0.47 -3.73
C VAL A 49 5.47 0.68 -4.92
N VAL A 50 4.48 1.54 -4.78
CA VAL A 50 3.53 1.91 -5.82
C VAL A 50 3.46 3.42 -5.94
N ASP A 51 3.16 3.90 -7.13
CA ASP A 51 2.78 5.29 -7.35
C ASP A 51 1.29 5.44 -7.13
N MET A 52 0.94 6.36 -6.25
CA MET A 52 -0.43 6.72 -5.97
C MET A 52 -0.68 8.10 -6.56
N SER A 53 -1.64 8.22 -7.45
CA SER A 53 -2.05 9.51 -7.98
C SER A 53 -3.55 9.70 -7.81
N GLU A 54 -3.91 10.87 -7.37
CA GLU A 54 -5.29 11.31 -7.34
C GLU A 54 -5.48 12.29 -8.49
N ALA A 55 -6.45 12.06 -9.35
CA ALA A 55 -6.71 12.97 -10.44
C ALA A 55 -7.11 14.34 -9.88
N VAL A 56 -6.64 15.39 -10.53
CA VAL A 56 -6.83 16.79 -10.12
C VAL A 56 -8.30 17.18 -9.95
N ASP A 57 -9.21 16.43 -10.55
CA ASP A 57 -10.65 16.62 -10.44
C ASP A 57 -11.30 15.80 -9.30
N GLY A 58 -10.52 15.04 -8.54
CA GLY A 58 -11.00 14.22 -7.42
C GLY A 58 -11.92 13.06 -7.82
N ARG A 59 -12.04 12.74 -9.12
CA ARG A 59 -12.96 11.71 -9.62
C ARG A 59 -12.33 10.36 -9.85
N SER A 60 -11.03 10.31 -10.03
CA SER A 60 -10.30 9.06 -10.20
C SER A 60 -9.09 9.04 -9.27
N ALA A 61 -8.89 7.91 -8.62
CA ALA A 61 -7.67 7.58 -7.92
C ALA A 61 -7.01 6.43 -8.67
N GLU A 62 -5.74 6.55 -8.95
CA GLU A 62 -4.98 5.56 -9.70
C GLU A 62 -3.81 5.06 -8.88
N ILE A 63 -3.55 3.78 -8.95
CA ILE A 63 -2.42 3.13 -8.32
C ILE A 63 -1.59 2.46 -9.41
N HIS A 64 -0.32 2.86 -9.51
CA HIS A 64 0.59 2.26 -10.46
C HIS A 64 1.67 1.47 -9.74
N SER A 65 1.85 0.21 -10.10
CA SER A 65 2.89 -0.63 -9.52
C SER A 65 4.27 -0.24 -10.07
N ARG A 66 5.19 0.09 -9.17
CA ARG A 66 6.63 0.27 -9.52
C ARG A 66 7.40 -1.04 -9.58
N LEU A 67 6.75 -2.16 -9.32
CA LEU A 67 7.38 -3.48 -9.28
C LEU A 67 7.51 -4.14 -10.65
N GLY A 68 7.07 -3.48 -11.71
CA GLY A 68 7.15 -3.97 -13.07
C GLY A 68 8.32 -3.36 -13.82
N THR A 69 9.29 -4.16 -14.19
CA THR A 69 10.32 -3.81 -15.16
C THR A 69 9.71 -3.72 -16.54
N ASN A 70 10.02 -2.63 -17.21
CA ASN A 70 9.70 -2.27 -18.58
C ASN A 70 8.40 -1.50 -18.76
N SER A 71 8.63 -0.20 -18.92
CA SER A 71 7.75 0.78 -19.50
C SER A 71 7.14 0.31 -20.81
N ILE A 72 6.06 -0.41 -20.70
CA ILE A 72 5.05 -0.43 -21.73
C ILE A 72 3.90 0.35 -21.10
N THR A 73 3.57 1.48 -21.69
CA THR A 73 2.41 2.28 -21.34
C THR A 73 1.19 1.39 -21.53
N LEU A 74 0.71 0.82 -20.44
CA LEU A 74 -0.47 -0.04 -20.44
C LEU A 74 -1.62 0.78 -19.86
N THR A 75 -2.68 0.81 -20.58
CA THR A 75 -4.00 1.30 -20.23
C THR A 75 -4.50 0.67 -18.93
N SER A 76 -5.59 1.09 -18.39
CA SER A 76 -6.30 0.67 -17.15
C SER A 76 -6.16 -0.80 -16.67
N ALA A 77 -5.43 -1.65 -17.40
CA ALA A 77 -5.03 -3.00 -16.99
C ALA A 77 -3.86 -3.03 -16.00
N ASP A 78 -3.26 -1.88 -15.67
CA ASP A 78 -2.06 -1.78 -14.84
C ASP A 78 -2.35 -1.49 -13.37
N GLU A 79 -3.61 -1.39 -13.02
CA GLU A 79 -4.01 -1.22 -11.63
C GLU A 79 -3.86 -2.54 -10.86
N PRO A 80 -3.10 -2.54 -9.75
CA PRO A 80 -3.02 -3.71 -8.91
C PRO A 80 -4.39 -4.03 -8.30
N MET A 81 -4.67 -5.32 -8.17
CA MET A 81 -5.89 -5.79 -7.50
C MET A 81 -5.84 -5.41 -6.02
N LEU A 82 -6.90 -4.82 -5.52
CA LEU A 82 -7.02 -4.45 -4.11
C LEU A 82 -7.90 -5.47 -3.37
N ILE A 83 -7.37 -6.05 -2.31
CA ILE A 83 -8.06 -7.01 -1.44
C ILE A 83 -7.98 -6.51 0.00
N VAL A 84 -9.11 -6.35 0.65
CA VAL A 84 -9.21 -5.98 2.07
C VAL A 84 -10.01 -7.05 2.80
N ASP A 85 -9.39 -7.71 3.76
CA ASP A 85 -10.00 -8.82 4.53
C ASP A 85 -10.66 -9.89 3.65
N GLY A 86 -10.02 -10.22 2.52
CA GLY A 86 -10.50 -11.20 1.55
C GLY A 86 -11.54 -10.68 0.55
N VAL A 87 -11.96 -9.43 0.67
CA VAL A 87 -12.92 -8.80 -0.25
C VAL A 87 -12.18 -7.97 -1.30
N ARG A 88 -12.51 -8.18 -2.57
CA ARG A 88 -11.92 -7.42 -3.69
C ARG A 88 -12.62 -6.07 -3.86
N PHE A 89 -11.82 -5.04 -4.04
CA PHE A 89 -12.28 -3.68 -4.34
C PHE A 89 -11.71 -3.22 -5.68
N THR A 90 -12.51 -2.51 -6.43
CA THR A 90 -12.12 -1.88 -7.70
C THR A 90 -11.79 -0.41 -7.56
N ASP A 91 -12.27 0.23 -6.50
CA ASP A 91 -12.05 1.66 -6.26
C ASP A 91 -10.95 1.85 -5.20
N PRO A 92 -9.77 2.37 -5.58
CA PRO A 92 -8.67 2.60 -4.64
C PRO A 92 -9.01 3.60 -3.52
N ARG A 93 -10.03 4.44 -3.69
CA ARG A 93 -10.44 5.41 -2.66
C ARG A 93 -10.92 4.75 -1.36
N VAL A 94 -11.27 3.48 -1.39
CA VAL A 94 -11.57 2.73 -0.17
C VAL A 94 -10.39 2.78 0.82
N LEU A 95 -9.15 2.87 0.33
CA LEU A 95 -7.94 2.97 1.15
C LEU A 95 -7.89 4.23 2.02
N GLN A 96 -8.55 5.31 1.60
CA GLN A 96 -8.64 6.56 2.37
C GLN A 96 -9.59 6.43 3.58
N ASN A 97 -10.47 5.43 3.57
CA ASN A 97 -11.42 5.16 4.65
C ASN A 97 -10.92 4.10 5.65
N ILE A 98 -9.79 3.44 5.35
CA ILE A 98 -9.20 2.44 6.25
C ILE A 98 -8.16 3.14 7.12
N SER A 99 -8.38 3.12 8.45
CA SER A 99 -7.40 3.67 9.40
C SER A 99 -6.11 2.87 9.37
N ALA A 100 -4.97 3.55 9.29
CA ALA A 100 -3.65 2.92 9.38
C ALA A 100 -3.48 2.09 10.66
N LEU A 101 -4.04 2.55 11.79
CA LEU A 101 -3.97 1.86 13.07
C LEU A 101 -4.79 0.56 13.12
N SER A 102 -5.78 0.41 12.24
CA SER A 102 -6.57 -0.82 12.14
C SER A 102 -5.89 -1.91 11.31
N ILE A 103 -4.83 -1.59 10.60
CA ILE A 103 -4.11 -2.54 9.75
C ILE A 103 -3.22 -3.43 10.61
N GLU A 104 -3.39 -4.73 10.51
CA GLU A 104 -2.50 -5.72 11.08
C GLU A 104 -1.31 -5.97 10.15
N ARG A 105 -1.60 -6.15 8.86
CA ARG A 105 -0.60 -6.44 7.84
C ARG A 105 -1.04 -5.91 6.48
N LEU A 106 -0.10 -5.32 5.76
CA LEU A 106 -0.24 -4.93 4.37
C LEU A 106 0.78 -5.71 3.55
N ARG A 107 0.33 -6.40 2.52
CA ARG A 107 1.17 -7.21 1.64
C ARG A 107 1.02 -6.71 0.21
N ILE A 108 2.13 -6.49 -0.45
CA ILE A 108 2.18 -6.08 -1.85
C ILE A 108 2.88 -7.17 -2.63
N MET A 109 2.14 -7.82 -3.52
CA MET A 109 2.60 -8.89 -4.38
C MET A 109 2.83 -8.35 -5.78
N GLY A 110 3.95 -8.73 -6.39
CA GLY A 110 4.21 -8.43 -7.81
C GLY A 110 3.28 -9.22 -8.74
N ALA A 111 3.36 -8.91 -10.04
CA ALA A 111 2.51 -9.52 -11.07
C ALA A 111 2.56 -11.05 -11.08
N ILE A 112 3.73 -11.63 -10.94
CA ILE A 112 3.91 -13.10 -10.98
C ILE A 112 3.23 -13.74 -9.78
N GLN A 113 3.49 -13.26 -8.56
CA GLN A 113 2.92 -13.81 -7.34
C GLN A 113 1.41 -13.54 -7.26
N GLY A 114 0.99 -12.35 -7.67
CA GLY A 114 -0.42 -12.00 -7.76
C GLY A 114 -1.17 -12.94 -8.69
N THR A 115 -0.63 -13.23 -9.86
CA THR A 115 -1.26 -14.15 -10.83
C THR A 115 -1.31 -15.58 -10.32
N ILE A 116 -0.27 -16.05 -9.63
CA ILE A 116 -0.25 -17.40 -9.04
C ILE A 116 -1.34 -17.54 -7.96
N LYS A 117 -1.51 -16.50 -7.13
CA LYS A 117 -2.44 -16.55 -6.00
C LYS A 117 -3.89 -16.23 -6.39
N GLU A 118 -4.08 -15.20 -7.21
CA GLU A 118 -5.41 -14.62 -7.50
C GLU A 118 -5.88 -14.85 -8.95
N GLY A 119 -5.03 -15.43 -9.79
CA GLY A 119 -5.34 -15.72 -11.18
C GLY A 119 -4.99 -14.59 -12.14
N THR A 120 -5.43 -14.74 -13.39
CA THR A 120 -5.04 -13.87 -14.51
C THR A 120 -5.46 -12.39 -14.38
N ASN A 121 -6.38 -12.08 -13.47
CA ASN A 121 -6.81 -10.70 -13.24
C ASN A 121 -5.84 -9.88 -12.36
N ALA A 122 -4.78 -10.51 -11.84
CA ALA A 122 -3.78 -9.88 -10.98
C ALA A 122 -2.45 -9.61 -11.70
N THR A 123 -2.50 -9.35 -13.00
CA THR A 123 -1.32 -9.14 -13.86
C THR A 123 -0.50 -7.89 -13.50
N ALA A 124 -1.12 -6.90 -12.84
CA ALA A 124 -0.45 -5.72 -12.32
C ALA A 124 0.01 -5.87 -10.87
N GLY A 125 -0.23 -7.03 -10.25
CA GLY A 125 0.06 -7.30 -8.84
C GLY A 125 -1.17 -7.23 -7.95
N VAL A 126 -0.97 -7.43 -6.65
CA VAL A 126 -2.02 -7.41 -5.63
C VAL A 126 -1.58 -6.61 -4.43
N ILE A 127 -2.46 -5.77 -3.92
CA ILE A 127 -2.34 -5.13 -2.61
C ILE A 127 -3.36 -5.79 -1.69
N GLU A 128 -2.87 -6.52 -0.70
CA GLU A 128 -3.70 -7.24 0.27
C GLU A 128 -3.56 -6.57 1.65
N ILE A 129 -4.68 -6.17 2.22
CA ILE A 129 -4.76 -5.57 3.55
C ILE A 129 -5.52 -6.53 4.46
N THR A 130 -4.92 -6.86 5.60
CA THR A 130 -5.57 -7.57 6.69
C THR A 130 -5.73 -6.60 7.85
N THR A 131 -6.95 -6.45 8.35
CA THR A 131 -7.22 -5.62 9.52
C THR A 131 -7.18 -6.46 10.80
N LYS A 132 -6.95 -5.80 11.95
CA LYS A 132 -6.89 -6.44 13.27
C LYS A 132 -8.19 -7.09 13.70
N THR A 133 -9.31 -6.74 13.05
CA THR A 133 -10.65 -7.28 13.33
C THR A 133 -11.08 -8.33 12.31
N SER A 134 -10.21 -8.64 11.32
CA SER A 134 -10.51 -9.71 10.36
C SER A 134 -10.63 -11.05 11.11
N PRO A 135 -11.70 -11.81 10.88
CA PRO A 135 -11.76 -13.16 11.44
C PRO A 135 -10.62 -13.98 10.85
N ASN A 136 -9.82 -14.56 11.72
CA ASN A 136 -8.76 -15.50 11.32
C ASN A 136 -9.42 -16.66 10.56
N GLU A 137 -9.17 -16.73 9.29
CA GLU A 137 -9.39 -17.95 8.52
C GLU A 137 -8.26 -18.95 8.75
#